data_31d432555b9545b106c413d64ad05fed
#
_entry.id   31d432555b9545b106c413d64ad05fed
#
_cell.length_a   1.000
_cell.length_b   1.000
_cell.length_c   1.000
_cell.angle_alpha   90.00
_cell.angle_beta   90.00
_cell.angle_gamma   90.00
#
_symmetry.space_group_name_H-M   'P 1'
#
loop_
_entity.id
_entity.type
_entity.pdbx_description
1 polymer ?
#
loop_
_entity_poly.entity_id
_entity_poly.type
_entity_poly.pdbx_seq_one_letter_code
_entity_poly.pdbx_strand_id
1 'polypeptide(L)'
;IFNGLFSAQSPDGRRMRYFTAFDGPRRYWTGVFDIGRRSTIRQKQQPTPAELAAGDTFCCPNNYRRAISDLPAMIYYRTSEGVAVNLYSESSATVELSEGVKVSIKQETDYPNSGNIKLHLEPSRPCEFPLQLRIPRWCSKAEVLVNGKLVEGPIPSGAFFTLRETWKSGDQVELRLPMAWRFVKGRQSQVGRVAIVRGPMIYSLSPARHKELQDVDLRFLTLDPSSLEGPFPDSTVRPDGLSCKVRAWGPGMAYPDAKTAFQLVLTECPDPDGEAIYFSVPNPNAKEFVADELMGHHEHK
;
A
#
# COMPACT_ATOMS: atom_id res chain seq x y z
N ILE A 1 0.46 3.81 -3.74
CA ILE A 1 -0.72 4.63 -3.48
C ILE A 1 -1.08 4.55 -2.00
N PHE A 2 -1.51 3.40 -1.47
CA PHE A 2 -2.01 3.24 -0.10
C PHE A 2 -1.02 3.73 0.97
N ASN A 3 0.21 3.21 0.98
CA ASN A 3 1.19 3.54 2.03
C ASN A 3 1.82 4.94 1.90
N GLY A 4 1.81 5.52 0.72
CA GLY A 4 2.39 6.84 0.47
C GLY A 4 1.33 7.93 0.38
N LEU A 5 0.48 7.84 -0.64
CA LEU A 5 -0.46 8.92 -0.94
C LEU A 5 -1.55 9.03 0.14
N PHE A 6 -2.27 7.94 0.43
CA PHE A 6 -3.33 8.01 1.45
C PHE A 6 -2.80 8.22 2.87
N SER A 7 -1.60 7.72 3.19
CA SER A 7 -0.98 8.01 4.48
C SER A 7 -0.54 9.47 4.63
N ALA A 8 -0.42 10.22 3.55
CA ALA A 8 -0.02 11.62 3.61
C ALA A 8 -1.16 12.56 4.01
N GLN A 9 -2.41 12.13 3.90
CA GLN A 9 -3.58 12.94 4.24
C GLN A 9 -3.90 12.85 5.73
N SER A 10 -4.31 13.99 6.34
CA SER A 10 -4.87 13.99 7.69
C SER A 10 -6.27 13.35 7.69
N PRO A 11 -6.75 12.81 8.84
CA PRO A 11 -8.07 12.18 8.92
C PRO A 11 -9.22 13.08 8.50
N ASP A 12 -9.12 14.40 8.73
CA ASP A 12 -10.12 15.39 8.32
C ASP A 12 -10.00 15.84 6.85
N GLY A 13 -9.02 15.30 6.10
CA GLY A 13 -8.78 15.63 4.70
C GLY A 13 -8.25 17.05 4.43
N ARG A 14 -8.02 17.85 5.46
CA ARG A 14 -7.67 19.28 5.32
C ARG A 14 -6.18 19.56 5.30
N ARG A 15 -5.38 18.63 5.81
CA ARG A 15 -3.93 18.76 5.97
C ARG A 15 -3.22 17.59 5.34
N MET A 16 -1.95 17.75 5.05
CA MET A 16 -1.11 16.66 4.57
C MET A 16 0.22 16.60 5.31
N ARG A 17 0.85 15.45 5.29
CA ARG A 17 2.23 15.31 5.72
C ARG A 17 3.16 15.83 4.65
N TYR A 18 4.10 16.61 5.08
CA TYR A 18 5.16 17.09 4.19
C TYR A 18 6.33 16.11 4.11
N PHE A 19 6.60 15.42 5.22
CA PHE A 19 7.63 14.41 5.32
C PHE A 19 7.01 13.10 5.82
N THR A 20 7.45 11.98 5.26
CA THR A 20 7.16 10.65 5.78
C THR A 20 8.31 10.23 6.67
N ALA A 21 8.03 10.00 7.95
CA ALA A 21 8.96 9.37 8.88
C ALA A 21 8.59 7.89 9.04
N PHE A 22 9.60 7.04 9.16
CA PHE A 22 9.42 5.62 9.49
C PHE A 22 9.42 5.37 10.99
N ASP A 23 9.94 6.33 11.75
CA ASP A 23 10.00 6.33 13.20
C ASP A 23 9.56 7.69 13.72
N GLY A 24 8.75 7.71 14.78
CA GLY A 24 8.28 8.89 15.46
C GLY A 24 6.95 9.48 14.96
N PRO A 25 6.45 10.51 15.67
CA PRO A 25 5.11 11.05 15.46
C PRO A 25 4.90 11.59 14.05
N ARG A 26 3.74 11.29 13.50
CA ARG A 26 3.34 11.77 12.18
C ARG A 26 2.75 13.17 12.30
N ARG A 27 3.40 14.14 11.67
CA ARG A 27 2.99 15.55 11.69
C ARG A 27 2.33 15.94 10.39
N TYR A 28 1.14 16.53 10.47
CA TYR A 28 0.40 17.05 9.34
C TYR A 28 0.53 18.56 9.25
N TRP A 29 0.65 19.07 8.04
CA TRP A 29 0.85 20.48 7.73
C TRP A 29 -0.30 21.01 6.89
N THR A 30 -0.69 22.25 7.09
CA THR A 30 -1.75 22.91 6.32
C THR A 30 -1.26 23.46 4.97
N GLY A 31 0.02 23.39 4.71
CA GLY A 31 0.59 23.97 3.49
C GLY A 31 1.12 25.39 3.65
N VAL A 32 1.05 25.99 4.83
CA VAL A 32 1.67 27.31 5.07
C VAL A 32 3.19 27.10 5.19
N PHE A 33 3.92 27.63 4.23
CA PHE A 33 5.38 27.57 4.17
C PHE A 33 5.94 28.99 4.24
N ASP A 34 6.48 29.37 5.37
CA ASP A 34 7.39 30.49 5.46
C ASP A 34 8.79 30.00 5.07
N ILE A 35 9.22 30.31 3.87
CA ILE A 35 10.53 29.94 3.32
C ILE A 35 11.69 30.43 4.20
N GLY A 36 11.50 31.54 4.93
CA GLY A 36 12.48 32.10 5.86
C GLY A 36 12.57 31.38 7.18
N ARG A 37 11.57 30.56 7.58
CA ARG A 37 11.48 29.94 8.90
C ARG A 37 11.47 28.40 8.87
N ARG A 38 12.13 27.78 7.91
CA ARG A 38 12.17 26.32 7.74
C ARG A 38 12.51 25.54 9.01
N SER A 39 13.29 26.13 9.93
CA SER A 39 13.70 25.45 11.16
C SER A 39 12.66 25.49 12.29
N THR A 40 11.89 26.57 12.38
CA THR A 40 10.91 26.76 13.47
C THR A 40 9.58 26.03 13.22
N ILE A 41 9.19 25.86 11.95
CA ILE A 41 7.97 25.14 11.60
C ILE A 41 8.11 23.63 11.85
N ARG A 42 9.32 23.08 11.79
CA ARG A 42 9.59 21.67 12.11
C ARG A 42 9.26 21.29 13.57
N GLN A 43 9.19 22.27 14.48
CA GLN A 43 8.98 22.03 15.89
C GLN A 43 7.55 22.26 16.39
N LYS A 44 6.70 22.91 15.58
CA LYS A 44 5.32 23.19 15.98
C LYS A 44 4.37 22.07 15.54
N GLN A 45 3.72 21.47 16.50
CA GLN A 45 2.71 20.40 16.24
C GLN A 45 1.45 20.93 15.57
N GLN A 46 1.10 22.21 15.77
CA GLN A 46 -0.03 22.88 15.12
C GLN A 46 0.37 24.29 14.71
N PRO A 47 0.08 24.71 13.46
CA PRO A 47 0.27 26.07 13.05
C PRO A 47 -0.73 26.99 13.75
N THR A 48 -0.30 28.21 14.09
CA THR A 48 -1.18 29.23 14.64
C THR A 48 -2.20 29.72 13.60
N PRO A 49 -3.33 30.34 14.01
CA PRO A 49 -4.26 30.94 13.08
C PRO A 49 -3.63 31.93 12.11
N ALA A 50 -2.61 32.66 12.53
CA ALA A 50 -1.86 33.59 11.66
C ALA A 50 -1.02 32.87 10.62
N GLU A 51 -0.42 31.72 10.97
CA GLU A 51 0.29 30.85 10.01
C GLU A 51 -0.68 30.19 9.01
N LEU A 52 -1.91 29.90 9.45
CA LEU A 52 -2.98 29.41 8.59
C LEU A 52 -3.50 30.50 7.62
N ALA A 53 -3.51 31.76 8.06
CA ALA A 53 -3.96 32.89 7.26
C ALA A 53 -2.90 33.45 6.30
N ALA A 54 -1.62 33.13 6.51
CA ALA A 54 -0.49 33.64 5.72
C ALA A 54 -0.39 33.05 4.28
N GLY A 55 -1.33 32.21 3.90
CA GLY A 55 -1.42 31.65 2.55
C GLY A 55 -0.79 30.27 2.42
N ASP A 56 -1.34 29.46 1.53
CA ASP A 56 -0.92 28.11 1.23
C ASP A 56 0.44 28.11 0.54
N THR A 57 1.34 27.25 0.96
CA THR A 57 2.42 26.83 0.07
C THR A 57 1.87 25.84 -0.91
N PHE A 58 1.96 26.22 -2.13
CA PHE A 58 1.20 25.60 -3.20
C PHE A 58 1.81 24.31 -3.75
N CYS A 59 3.09 24.02 -3.48
CA CYS A 59 3.74 22.90 -4.14
C CYS A 59 3.21 21.54 -3.69
N CYS A 60 3.35 21.17 -2.42
CA CYS A 60 3.01 19.81 -1.96
C CYS A 60 1.51 19.56 -1.85
N PRO A 61 0.69 20.45 -1.23
CA PRO A 61 -0.75 20.24 -1.21
C PRO A 61 -1.37 20.21 -2.61
N ASN A 62 -0.93 21.06 -3.53
CA ASN A 62 -1.46 21.07 -4.89
C ASN A 62 -1.02 19.84 -5.69
N ASN A 63 0.23 19.39 -5.55
CA ASN A 63 0.67 18.16 -6.18
C ASN A 63 -0.05 16.93 -5.58
N TYR A 64 -0.32 16.94 -4.28
CA TYR A 64 -1.13 15.91 -3.65
C TYR A 64 -2.55 15.86 -4.23
N ARG A 65 -3.24 16.99 -4.30
CA ARG A 65 -4.59 17.09 -4.89
C ARG A 65 -4.58 16.64 -6.35
N ARG A 66 -3.57 17.06 -7.13
CA ARG A 66 -3.39 16.63 -8.52
C ARG A 66 -3.22 15.12 -8.61
N ALA A 67 -2.34 14.53 -7.78
CA ALA A 67 -2.13 13.08 -7.76
C ALA A 67 -3.41 12.30 -7.44
N ILE A 68 -4.21 12.76 -6.47
CA ILE A 68 -5.51 12.15 -6.16
C ILE A 68 -6.47 12.28 -7.36
N SER A 69 -6.54 13.45 -8.00
CA SER A 69 -7.43 13.68 -9.14
C SER A 69 -7.04 12.86 -10.37
N ASP A 70 -5.76 12.52 -10.52
CA ASP A 70 -5.23 11.75 -11.64
C ASP A 70 -5.41 10.23 -11.45
N LEU A 71 -5.68 9.76 -10.21
CA LEU A 71 -5.81 8.32 -9.93
C LEU A 71 -6.83 7.60 -10.82
N PRO A 72 -8.04 8.12 -11.08
CA PRO A 72 -9.00 7.46 -11.95
C PRO A 72 -8.46 7.23 -13.37
N ALA A 73 -7.69 8.20 -13.91
CA ALA A 73 -7.07 8.08 -15.22
C ALA A 73 -5.92 7.06 -15.28
N MET A 74 -5.43 6.61 -14.11
CA MET A 74 -4.36 5.61 -14.01
C MET A 74 -4.88 4.17 -13.86
N ILE A 75 -6.19 3.96 -13.77
CA ILE A 75 -6.76 2.61 -13.57
C ILE A 75 -6.64 1.81 -14.87
N TYR A 76 -7.03 2.41 -15.99
CA TYR A 76 -7.00 1.78 -17.30
C TYR A 76 -6.19 2.61 -18.28
N TYR A 77 -5.44 1.93 -19.13
CA TYR A 77 -4.75 2.57 -20.25
C TYR A 77 -5.19 1.95 -21.57
N ARG A 78 -5.48 2.80 -22.54
CA ARG A 78 -5.54 2.37 -23.94
C ARG A 78 -4.12 2.12 -24.42
N THR A 79 -3.87 0.95 -24.97
CA THR A 79 -2.63 0.62 -25.67
C THR A 79 -2.82 0.78 -27.18
N SER A 80 -1.78 0.57 -27.97
CA SER A 80 -1.89 0.59 -29.45
C SER A 80 -2.89 -0.46 -29.99
N GLU A 81 -3.05 -1.59 -29.29
CA GLU A 81 -3.83 -2.73 -29.75
C GLU A 81 -5.03 -3.07 -28.85
N GLY A 82 -5.04 -2.64 -27.60
CA GLY A 82 -6.04 -3.07 -26.63
C GLY A 82 -6.09 -2.25 -25.36
N VAL A 83 -6.29 -2.91 -24.21
CA VAL A 83 -6.47 -2.28 -22.91
C VAL A 83 -5.52 -2.87 -21.88
N ALA A 84 -4.91 -2.00 -21.05
CA ALA A 84 -4.14 -2.41 -19.89
C ALA A 84 -4.87 -1.98 -18.58
N VAL A 85 -5.07 -2.92 -17.68
CA VAL A 85 -5.58 -2.70 -16.32
C VAL A 85 -4.37 -2.53 -15.41
N ASN A 86 -4.13 -1.28 -14.96
CA ASN A 86 -2.94 -0.92 -14.21
C ASN A 86 -3.17 -0.83 -12.70
N LEU A 87 -4.34 -0.37 -12.27
CA LEU A 87 -4.71 -0.30 -10.86
C LEU A 87 -5.97 -1.13 -10.60
N TYR A 88 -6.03 -1.73 -9.43
CA TYR A 88 -7.17 -2.52 -8.99
C TYR A 88 -7.98 -1.72 -7.97
N SER A 89 -9.22 -1.42 -8.33
CA SER A 89 -10.21 -0.70 -7.54
C SER A 89 -11.58 -0.93 -8.14
N GLU A 90 -12.61 -0.96 -7.34
CA GLU A 90 -13.98 -0.92 -7.86
C GLU A 90 -14.14 0.27 -8.79
N SER A 91 -14.46 0.00 -10.05
CA SER A 91 -14.47 1.02 -11.10
C SER A 91 -15.12 0.53 -12.39
N SER A 92 -15.48 1.47 -13.25
CA SER A 92 -15.89 1.18 -14.62
C SER A 92 -15.32 2.21 -15.59
N ALA A 93 -15.04 1.78 -16.81
CA ALA A 93 -14.58 2.65 -17.89
C ALA A 93 -15.04 2.12 -19.25
N THR A 94 -15.16 3.03 -20.22
CA THR A 94 -15.34 2.66 -21.62
C THR A 94 -14.12 3.14 -22.40
N VAL A 95 -13.45 2.21 -23.07
CA VAL A 95 -12.26 2.47 -23.89
C VAL A 95 -12.63 2.28 -25.35
N GLU A 96 -12.31 3.25 -26.18
CA GLU A 96 -12.49 3.14 -27.63
C GLU A 96 -11.19 2.59 -28.24
N LEU A 97 -11.29 1.43 -28.86
CA LEU A 97 -10.21 0.75 -29.59
C LEU A 97 -10.15 1.24 -31.03
N SER A 98 -9.23 0.68 -31.79
CA SER A 98 -9.17 0.87 -33.24
C SER A 98 -10.49 0.46 -33.90
N GLU A 99 -10.77 0.99 -35.08
CA GLU A 99 -12.01 0.70 -35.85
C GLU A 99 -13.33 1.04 -35.13
N GLY A 100 -13.28 1.96 -34.13
CA GLY A 100 -14.47 2.44 -33.44
C GLY A 100 -15.12 1.42 -32.49
N VAL A 101 -14.44 0.32 -32.16
CA VAL A 101 -14.93 -0.65 -31.18
C VAL A 101 -14.85 -0.03 -29.78
N LYS A 102 -15.97 0.05 -29.08
CA LYS A 102 -16.02 0.49 -27.69
C LYS A 102 -16.08 -0.72 -26.78
N VAL A 103 -15.22 -0.73 -25.76
CA VAL A 103 -15.18 -1.79 -24.74
C VAL A 103 -15.47 -1.17 -23.40
N SER A 104 -16.61 -1.54 -22.80
CA SER A 104 -16.89 -1.21 -21.40
C SER A 104 -16.29 -2.28 -20.50
N ILE A 105 -15.57 -1.85 -19.49
CA ILE A 105 -14.93 -2.72 -18.50
C ILE A 105 -15.43 -2.30 -17.13
N LYS A 106 -15.94 -3.27 -16.35
CA LYS A 106 -16.29 -3.08 -14.95
C LYS A 106 -15.36 -3.92 -14.09
N GLN A 107 -14.72 -3.31 -13.11
CA GLN A 107 -13.96 -4.00 -12.06
C GLN A 107 -14.81 -4.16 -10.81
N GLU A 108 -14.86 -5.38 -10.27
CA GLU A 108 -15.41 -5.69 -8.96
C GLU A 108 -14.30 -6.27 -8.08
N THR A 109 -14.02 -5.61 -6.97
CA THR A 109 -12.95 -5.99 -6.05
C THR A 109 -13.05 -5.25 -4.73
N ASP A 110 -12.62 -5.88 -3.65
CA ASP A 110 -12.36 -5.26 -2.35
C ASP A 110 -10.86 -4.95 -2.12
N TYR A 111 -10.06 -4.97 -3.20
CA TYR A 111 -8.62 -4.69 -3.12
C TYR A 111 -8.34 -3.33 -2.44
N PRO A 112 -7.49 -3.26 -1.43
CA PRO A 112 -6.42 -4.19 -1.06
C PRO A 112 -6.77 -5.18 0.07
N ASN A 113 -8.03 -5.38 0.45
CA ASN A 113 -8.42 -6.30 1.53
C ASN A 113 -8.22 -7.75 1.11
N SER A 114 -8.64 -8.07 -0.10
CA SER A 114 -8.28 -9.32 -0.77
C SER A 114 -7.58 -9.07 -2.09
N GLY A 115 -7.07 -10.14 -2.69
CA GLY A 115 -6.45 -10.10 -4.02
C GLY A 115 -7.39 -10.62 -5.11
N ASN A 116 -8.69 -10.63 -4.88
CA ASN A 116 -9.68 -11.10 -5.85
C ASN A 116 -10.18 -9.91 -6.67
N ILE A 117 -9.93 -9.96 -7.97
CA ILE A 117 -10.35 -8.94 -8.92
C ILE A 117 -11.15 -9.61 -10.02
N LYS A 118 -12.35 -9.14 -10.28
CA LYS A 118 -13.20 -9.61 -11.36
C LYS A 118 -13.44 -8.48 -12.36
N LEU A 119 -13.17 -8.76 -13.62
CA LEU A 119 -13.40 -7.86 -14.75
C LEU A 119 -14.56 -8.41 -15.57
N HIS A 120 -15.54 -7.57 -15.83
CA HIS A 120 -16.62 -7.83 -16.78
C HIS A 120 -16.35 -7.05 -18.05
N LEU A 121 -16.39 -7.71 -19.20
CA LEU A 121 -16.07 -7.14 -20.50
C LEU A 121 -17.33 -7.05 -21.35
N GLU A 122 -17.58 -5.84 -21.88
CA GLU A 122 -18.74 -5.53 -22.73
C GLU A 122 -18.26 -4.80 -23.99
N PRO A 123 -17.65 -5.51 -24.97
CA PRO A 123 -17.31 -4.90 -26.24
C PRO A 123 -18.57 -4.66 -27.08
N SER A 124 -18.63 -3.55 -27.83
CA SER A 124 -19.78 -3.19 -28.69
C SER A 124 -20.07 -4.20 -29.81
N ARG A 125 -19.07 -5.02 -30.18
CA ARG A 125 -19.18 -6.18 -31.03
C ARG A 125 -18.06 -7.16 -30.67
N PRO A 126 -18.20 -8.47 -30.97
CA PRO A 126 -17.09 -9.40 -30.77
C PRO A 126 -15.83 -8.92 -31.51
N CYS A 127 -14.70 -8.85 -30.81
CA CYS A 127 -13.42 -8.42 -31.38
C CYS A 127 -12.24 -8.99 -30.62
N GLU A 128 -11.17 -9.25 -31.35
CA GLU A 128 -9.90 -9.66 -30.75
C GLU A 128 -9.11 -8.43 -30.31
N PHE A 129 -8.69 -8.42 -29.06
CA PHE A 129 -7.72 -7.44 -28.55
C PHE A 129 -6.96 -7.99 -27.34
N PRO A 130 -5.72 -7.52 -27.11
CA PRO A 130 -4.99 -7.86 -25.90
C PRO A 130 -5.55 -7.12 -24.69
N LEU A 131 -5.93 -7.89 -23.66
CA LEU A 131 -6.18 -7.39 -22.31
C LEU A 131 -4.95 -7.65 -21.47
N GLN A 132 -4.35 -6.59 -20.95
CA GLN A 132 -3.13 -6.64 -20.13
C GLN A 132 -3.46 -6.41 -18.66
N LEU A 133 -3.03 -7.32 -17.80
CA LEU A 133 -3.24 -7.26 -16.35
C LEU A 133 -1.90 -7.00 -15.66
N ARG A 134 -1.80 -5.95 -14.86
CA ARG A 134 -0.57 -5.67 -14.11
C ARG A 134 -0.43 -6.64 -12.94
N ILE A 135 0.55 -7.52 -12.98
CA ILE A 135 0.85 -8.42 -11.87
C ILE A 135 1.83 -7.72 -10.91
N PRO A 136 1.45 -7.49 -9.65
CA PRO A 136 2.34 -6.85 -8.69
C PRO A 136 3.61 -7.69 -8.44
N ARG A 137 4.74 -7.02 -8.22
CA ARG A 137 6.03 -7.72 -7.98
C ARG A 137 5.99 -8.60 -6.73
N TRP A 138 5.21 -8.23 -5.72
CA TRP A 138 5.05 -9.00 -4.49
C TRP A 138 4.25 -10.29 -4.66
N CYS A 139 3.53 -10.48 -5.77
CA CYS A 139 2.69 -11.64 -6.00
C CYS A 139 3.37 -12.62 -6.98
N SER A 140 3.98 -13.66 -6.46
CA SER A 140 4.67 -14.68 -7.26
C SER A 140 3.76 -15.85 -7.70
N LYS A 141 2.54 -15.91 -7.19
CA LYS A 141 1.58 -17.00 -7.44
C LYS A 141 0.22 -16.43 -7.88
N ALA A 142 0.25 -15.51 -8.87
CA ALA A 142 -0.98 -15.00 -9.46
C ALA A 142 -1.67 -16.10 -10.26
N GLU A 143 -3.01 -16.10 -10.24
CA GLU A 143 -3.84 -16.94 -11.08
C GLU A 143 -4.76 -16.07 -11.92
N VAL A 144 -4.99 -16.46 -13.17
CA VAL A 144 -5.94 -15.79 -14.06
C VAL A 144 -6.93 -16.83 -14.59
N LEU A 145 -8.22 -16.48 -14.53
CA LEU A 145 -9.26 -17.31 -15.12
C LEU A 145 -10.01 -16.48 -16.17
N VAL A 146 -10.37 -17.11 -17.27
CA VAL A 146 -11.24 -16.55 -18.32
C VAL A 146 -12.50 -17.40 -18.36
N ASN A 147 -13.64 -16.78 -18.10
CA ASN A 147 -14.95 -17.46 -18.04
C ASN A 147 -14.92 -18.72 -17.15
N GLY A 148 -14.27 -18.60 -15.98
CA GLY A 148 -14.13 -19.66 -15.00
C GLY A 148 -13.08 -20.73 -15.33
N LYS A 149 -12.39 -20.66 -16.47
CA LYS A 149 -11.32 -21.58 -16.85
C LYS A 149 -9.96 -20.99 -16.51
N LEU A 150 -9.14 -21.74 -15.76
CA LEU A 150 -7.78 -21.32 -15.42
C LEU A 150 -6.93 -21.20 -16.68
N VAL A 151 -6.23 -20.10 -16.80
CA VAL A 151 -5.24 -19.87 -17.86
C VAL A 151 -3.96 -20.61 -17.50
N GLU A 152 -3.51 -21.49 -18.39
CA GLU A 152 -2.30 -22.28 -18.19
C GLU A 152 -1.03 -21.48 -18.48
N GLY A 153 0.05 -21.86 -17.83
CA GLY A 153 1.37 -21.28 -18.05
C GLY A 153 1.81 -20.29 -16.96
N PRO A 154 3.05 -19.81 -17.04
CA PRO A 154 3.62 -18.93 -16.03
C PRO A 154 3.04 -17.51 -16.14
N ILE A 155 2.62 -16.96 -15.00
CA ILE A 155 2.20 -15.57 -14.87
C ILE A 155 3.32 -14.80 -14.18
N PRO A 156 4.07 -13.94 -14.91
CA PRO A 156 5.25 -13.28 -14.36
C PRO A 156 4.88 -12.16 -13.40
N SER A 157 5.47 -12.16 -12.20
CA SER A 157 5.32 -11.05 -11.25
C SER A 157 6.12 -9.81 -11.70
N GLY A 158 5.63 -8.62 -11.34
CA GLY A 158 6.28 -7.35 -11.67
C GLY A 158 6.15 -6.92 -13.14
N ALA A 159 5.26 -7.54 -13.90
CA ALA A 159 5.04 -7.30 -15.33
C ALA A 159 3.55 -7.22 -15.66
N PHE A 160 3.23 -6.87 -16.89
CA PHE A 160 1.89 -7.05 -17.43
C PHE A 160 1.76 -8.45 -18.02
N PHE A 161 0.72 -9.16 -17.60
CA PHE A 161 0.29 -10.42 -18.20
C PHE A 161 -0.73 -10.12 -19.29
N THR A 162 -0.54 -10.67 -20.49
CA THR A 162 -1.37 -10.37 -21.66
C THR A 162 -2.24 -11.57 -22.03
N LEU A 163 -3.55 -11.33 -22.08
CA LEU A 163 -4.54 -12.25 -22.65
C LEU A 163 -4.88 -11.78 -24.06
N ARG A 164 -4.80 -12.65 -25.04
CA ARG A 164 -5.25 -12.41 -26.42
C ARG A 164 -6.39 -13.35 -26.73
N GLU A 165 -7.60 -12.81 -26.76
CA GLU A 165 -8.84 -13.56 -26.99
C GLU A 165 -9.77 -12.78 -27.90
N THR A 166 -10.72 -13.46 -28.51
CA THR A 166 -11.87 -12.80 -29.13
C THR A 166 -12.93 -12.58 -28.07
N TRP A 167 -12.93 -11.36 -27.54
CA TRP A 167 -13.84 -10.95 -26.46
C TRP A 167 -15.23 -10.66 -26.99
N LYS A 168 -16.24 -11.04 -26.21
CA LYS A 168 -17.66 -10.78 -26.47
C LYS A 168 -18.34 -10.27 -25.21
N SER A 169 -19.52 -9.67 -25.36
CA SER A 169 -20.32 -9.20 -24.25
C SER A 169 -20.62 -10.34 -23.26
N GLY A 170 -20.42 -10.06 -21.98
CA GLY A 170 -20.60 -11.01 -20.88
C GLY A 170 -19.34 -11.82 -20.51
N ASP A 171 -18.24 -11.68 -21.24
CA ASP A 171 -16.99 -12.34 -20.86
C ASP A 171 -16.44 -11.79 -19.53
N GLN A 172 -15.87 -12.70 -18.75
CA GLN A 172 -15.33 -12.39 -17.44
C GLN A 172 -13.87 -12.82 -17.32
N VAL A 173 -13.05 -11.98 -16.69
CA VAL A 173 -11.68 -12.33 -16.32
C VAL A 173 -11.55 -12.18 -14.80
N GLU A 174 -11.11 -13.24 -14.13
CA GLU A 174 -10.77 -13.22 -12.72
C GLU A 174 -9.26 -13.23 -12.56
N LEU A 175 -8.73 -12.27 -11.80
CA LEU A 175 -7.34 -12.25 -11.36
C LEU A 175 -7.32 -12.51 -9.86
N ARG A 176 -6.54 -13.51 -9.44
CA ARG A 176 -6.32 -13.84 -8.04
C ARG A 176 -4.87 -13.55 -7.67
N LEU A 177 -4.69 -12.69 -6.68
CA LEU A 177 -3.40 -12.27 -6.15
C LEU A 177 -3.27 -12.73 -4.69
N PRO A 178 -2.78 -13.96 -4.40
CA PRO A 178 -2.64 -14.44 -3.03
C PRO A 178 -1.82 -13.47 -2.17
N MET A 179 -2.39 -13.00 -1.06
CA MET A 179 -1.79 -12.03 -0.16
C MET A 179 -1.24 -12.71 1.10
N ALA A 180 -0.03 -13.23 1.02
CA ALA A 180 0.68 -13.73 2.18
C ALA A 180 1.30 -12.58 2.99
N TRP A 181 1.49 -12.82 4.30
CA TRP A 181 2.32 -11.97 5.14
C TRP A 181 3.79 -12.09 4.72
N ARG A 182 4.48 -10.96 4.69
CA ARG A 182 5.90 -10.88 4.37
C ARG A 182 6.60 -9.96 5.36
N PHE A 183 7.80 -10.32 5.73
CA PHE A 183 8.74 -9.47 6.45
C PHE A 183 9.74 -8.92 5.43
N VAL A 184 9.69 -7.61 5.19
CA VAL A 184 10.53 -6.93 4.19
C VAL A 184 11.71 -6.29 4.89
N LYS A 185 12.92 -6.64 4.48
CA LYS A 185 14.18 -6.14 5.08
C LYS A 185 14.34 -4.65 4.85
N GLY A 186 14.69 -3.95 5.91
CA GLY A 186 15.02 -2.54 5.84
C GLY A 186 16.38 -2.29 5.20
N ARG A 187 16.57 -1.06 4.69
CA ARG A 187 17.78 -0.61 4.00
C ARG A 187 18.33 0.65 4.65
N GLN A 188 19.60 0.96 4.39
CA GLN A 188 20.26 2.16 4.90
C GLN A 188 20.10 2.28 6.44
N SER A 189 19.43 3.30 6.92
CA SER A 189 19.17 3.52 8.34
C SER A 189 18.27 2.45 9.00
N GLN A 190 17.62 1.61 8.21
CA GLN A 190 16.75 0.54 8.68
C GLN A 190 17.36 -0.86 8.52
N VAL A 191 18.64 -0.95 8.20
CA VAL A 191 19.37 -2.23 8.11
C VAL A 191 19.27 -2.98 9.45
N GLY A 192 19.01 -4.28 9.39
CA GLY A 192 18.79 -5.13 10.58
C GLY A 192 17.37 -5.13 11.13
N ARG A 193 16.48 -4.41 10.49
CA ARG A 193 15.04 -4.34 10.83
C ARG A 193 14.18 -4.87 9.70
N VAL A 194 12.92 -5.14 10.00
CA VAL A 194 11.93 -5.58 9.03
C VAL A 194 10.64 -4.78 9.15
N ALA A 195 9.96 -4.59 8.02
CA ALA A 195 8.57 -4.11 7.97
C ALA A 195 7.63 -5.30 7.75
N ILE A 196 6.44 -5.24 8.36
CA ILE A 196 5.38 -6.22 8.14
C ILE A 196 4.50 -5.76 7.00
N VAL A 197 4.33 -6.61 5.99
CA VAL A 197 3.61 -6.29 4.76
C VAL A 197 2.65 -7.42 4.39
N ARG A 198 1.43 -7.09 3.96
CA ARG A 198 0.49 -8.05 3.38
C ARG A 198 -0.07 -7.49 2.08
N GLY A 199 0.08 -8.24 0.97
CA GLY A 199 -0.24 -7.69 -0.34
C GLY A 199 0.49 -6.36 -0.55
N PRO A 200 -0.19 -5.27 -0.92
CA PRO A 200 0.40 -3.94 -1.09
C PRO A 200 0.50 -3.14 0.22
N MET A 201 -0.07 -3.62 1.34
CA MET A 201 -0.23 -2.85 2.58
C MET A 201 0.93 -3.08 3.54
N ILE A 202 1.53 -2.00 4.00
CA ILE A 202 2.47 -1.97 5.13
C ILE A 202 1.67 -1.77 6.42
N TYR A 203 2.13 -2.38 7.50
CA TYR A 203 1.54 -2.24 8.83
C TYR A 203 2.43 -1.40 9.73
N SER A 204 1.82 -0.58 10.57
CA SER A 204 2.50 0.33 11.49
C SER A 204 1.99 0.17 12.92
N LEU A 205 2.84 0.45 13.88
CA LEU A 205 2.50 0.49 15.29
C LEU A 205 2.04 1.88 15.68
N SER A 206 0.85 1.98 16.26
CA SER A 206 0.33 3.18 16.89
C SER A 206 0.49 3.07 18.41
N PRO A 207 1.39 3.83 19.05
CA PRO A 207 1.55 3.79 20.51
C PRO A 207 0.31 4.30 21.24
N ALA A 208 -0.54 5.11 20.61
CA ALA A 208 -1.81 5.56 21.18
C ALA A 208 -2.75 4.40 21.55
N ARG A 209 -2.57 3.23 20.92
CA ARG A 209 -3.34 2.01 21.21
C ARG A 209 -2.71 1.13 22.30
N HIS A 210 -1.51 1.45 22.74
CA HIS A 210 -0.67 0.62 23.61
C HIS A 210 -0.15 1.41 24.80
N LYS A 211 -0.95 1.48 25.86
CA LYS A 211 -0.59 2.22 27.09
C LYS A 211 0.71 1.71 27.71
N GLU A 212 0.98 0.42 27.54
CA GLU A 212 2.19 -0.26 28.00
C GLU A 212 3.48 0.20 27.29
N LEU A 213 3.34 0.88 26.16
CA LEU A 213 4.48 1.41 25.40
C LEU A 213 4.77 2.89 25.68
N GLN A 214 4.09 3.53 26.62
CA GLN A 214 4.18 4.97 26.84
C GLN A 214 5.61 5.46 27.09
N ASP A 215 6.41 4.67 27.80
CA ASP A 215 7.81 4.98 28.12
C ASP A 215 8.82 4.12 27.34
N VAL A 216 8.36 3.41 26.30
CA VAL A 216 9.20 2.52 25.49
C VAL A 216 9.64 3.23 24.21
N ASP A 217 10.95 3.27 23.98
CA ASP A 217 11.46 3.72 22.68
C ASP A 217 11.17 2.66 21.61
N LEU A 218 10.21 2.96 20.73
CA LEU A 218 9.72 2.03 19.72
C LEU A 218 10.81 1.55 18.74
N ARG A 219 11.93 2.30 18.64
CA ARG A 219 13.06 1.93 17.78
C ARG A 219 13.79 0.68 18.26
N PHE A 220 13.64 0.33 19.54
CA PHE A 220 14.28 -0.82 20.17
C PHE A 220 13.33 -1.99 20.43
N LEU A 221 12.11 -1.92 19.91
CA LEU A 221 11.22 -3.07 19.95
C LEU A 221 11.75 -4.20 19.07
N THR A 222 11.80 -5.40 19.64
CA THR A 222 12.16 -6.63 18.93
C THR A 222 10.92 -7.50 18.77
N LEU A 223 10.50 -7.75 17.53
CA LEU A 223 9.35 -8.59 17.22
C LEU A 223 9.71 -10.08 17.21
N ASP A 224 8.71 -10.91 17.52
CA ASP A 224 8.73 -12.34 17.21
C ASP A 224 7.97 -12.62 15.91
N PRO A 225 8.67 -12.78 14.78
CA PRO A 225 8.00 -13.02 13.49
C PRO A 225 7.11 -14.26 13.49
N SER A 226 7.44 -15.26 14.31
CA SER A 226 6.67 -16.52 14.40
C SER A 226 5.30 -16.36 15.08
N SER A 227 5.10 -15.25 15.80
CA SER A 227 3.87 -14.96 16.52
C SER A 227 2.88 -14.11 15.73
N LEU A 228 3.18 -13.81 14.47
CA LEU A 228 2.32 -12.98 13.64
C LEU A 228 0.99 -13.68 13.35
N GLU A 229 -0.10 -13.03 13.74
CA GLU A 229 -1.47 -13.49 13.55
C GLU A 229 -2.30 -12.47 12.77
N GLY A 230 -3.28 -12.94 12.02
CA GLY A 230 -4.22 -12.12 11.25
C GLY A 230 -4.29 -12.55 9.78
N PRO A 231 -4.97 -11.78 8.94
CA PRO A 231 -5.52 -10.44 9.22
C PRO A 231 -6.79 -10.48 10.09
N PHE A 232 -6.99 -9.43 10.87
CA PHE A 232 -8.24 -9.18 11.61
C PHE A 232 -8.93 -7.94 11.07
N PRO A 233 -10.28 -7.90 10.99
CA PRO A 233 -11.02 -6.68 10.65
C PRO A 233 -10.71 -5.55 11.64
N ASP A 234 -10.39 -4.37 11.13
CA ASP A 234 -10.10 -3.18 11.92
C ASP A 234 -10.45 -1.91 11.14
N SER A 235 -11.61 -1.34 11.40
CA SER A 235 -12.11 -0.15 10.70
C SER A 235 -11.64 1.19 11.31
N THR A 236 -10.66 1.19 12.20
CA THR A 236 -10.17 2.42 12.85
C THR A 236 -9.39 3.33 11.91
N VAL A 237 -8.69 2.79 10.95
CA VAL A 237 -7.91 3.56 9.97
C VAL A 237 -8.74 3.92 8.74
N ARG A 238 -9.53 2.99 8.27
CA ARG A 238 -10.46 3.16 7.15
C ARG A 238 -11.59 2.14 7.23
N PRO A 239 -12.72 2.35 6.56
CA PRO A 239 -13.74 1.32 6.42
C PRO A 239 -13.13 0.02 5.85
N ASP A 240 -13.53 -1.12 6.41
CA ASP A 240 -13.07 -2.46 6.03
C ASP A 240 -11.54 -2.66 6.08
N GLY A 241 -10.83 -1.84 6.89
CA GLY A 241 -9.40 -1.96 7.12
C GLY A 241 -9.04 -3.23 7.88
N LEU A 242 -7.74 -3.51 7.94
CA LEU A 242 -7.21 -4.72 8.54
C LEU A 242 -6.11 -4.40 9.56
N SER A 243 -5.95 -5.28 10.55
CA SER A 243 -4.86 -5.25 11.52
C SER A 243 -4.21 -6.64 11.65
N CYS A 244 -3.07 -6.68 12.32
CA CYS A 244 -2.43 -7.93 12.74
C CYS A 244 -1.95 -7.82 14.19
N LYS A 245 -1.68 -8.98 14.79
CA LYS A 245 -1.13 -9.07 16.14
C LYS A 245 0.25 -9.73 16.07
N VAL A 246 1.15 -9.26 16.92
CA VAL A 246 2.51 -9.81 17.00
C VAL A 246 3.06 -9.57 18.40
N ARG A 247 3.85 -10.51 18.92
CA ARG A 247 4.58 -10.34 20.18
C ARG A 247 5.83 -9.49 19.96
N ALA A 248 6.17 -8.69 20.98
CA ALA A 248 7.37 -7.88 20.96
C ALA A 248 7.97 -7.74 22.37
N TRP A 249 9.23 -7.43 22.43
CA TRP A 249 9.97 -7.12 23.66
C TRP A 249 10.63 -5.75 23.53
N GLY A 250 10.57 -4.99 24.60
CA GLY A 250 11.29 -3.73 24.75
C GLY A 250 12.71 -3.92 25.23
N PRO A 251 13.47 -2.81 25.34
CA PRO A 251 14.83 -2.83 25.88
C PRO A 251 14.88 -3.41 27.30
N GLY A 252 15.85 -4.32 27.57
CA GLY A 252 16.03 -4.92 28.89
C GLY A 252 15.04 -6.02 29.27
N MET A 253 14.08 -6.34 28.40
CA MET A 253 13.15 -7.45 28.63
C MET A 253 13.81 -8.80 28.27
N ALA A 254 13.40 -9.86 28.97
CA ALA A 254 13.92 -11.20 28.74
C ALA A 254 13.28 -11.79 27.46
N TYR A 255 14.03 -11.79 26.37
CA TYR A 255 13.67 -12.51 25.15
C TYR A 255 14.15 -13.97 25.24
N PRO A 256 13.39 -15.00 24.87
CA PRO A 256 12.03 -14.95 24.28
C PRO A 256 10.89 -15.27 25.29
N ASP A 257 10.97 -14.80 26.54
CA ASP A 257 9.94 -15.09 27.55
C ASP A 257 8.57 -14.49 27.11
N ALA A 258 7.67 -15.36 26.69
CA ALA A 258 6.34 -14.97 26.26
C ALA A 258 5.49 -14.28 27.35
N LYS A 259 5.82 -14.48 28.63
CA LYS A 259 5.08 -13.87 29.77
C LYS A 259 5.38 -12.38 29.89
N THR A 260 6.56 -11.94 29.45
CA THR A 260 6.98 -10.55 29.50
C THR A 260 6.71 -9.80 28.19
N ALA A 261 6.35 -10.53 27.11
CA ALA A 261 6.12 -9.93 25.81
C ALA A 261 4.92 -8.98 25.79
N PHE A 262 5.06 -7.86 25.10
CA PHE A 262 3.93 -7.05 24.68
C PHE A 262 3.13 -7.79 23.60
N GLN A 263 1.80 -7.67 23.64
CA GLN A 263 0.91 -8.12 22.57
C GLN A 263 0.53 -6.92 21.71
N LEU A 264 1.28 -6.69 20.63
CA LEU A 264 1.08 -5.54 19.78
C LEU A 264 -0.01 -5.78 18.74
N VAL A 265 -0.83 -4.77 18.50
CA VAL A 265 -1.73 -4.67 17.36
C VAL A 265 -1.14 -3.65 16.38
N LEU A 266 -0.83 -4.07 15.18
CA LEU A 266 -0.39 -3.19 14.12
C LEU A 266 -1.55 -2.95 13.14
N THR A 267 -1.68 -1.71 12.72
CA THR A 267 -2.70 -1.24 11.79
C THR A 267 -2.08 -0.88 10.46
N GLU A 268 -2.91 -0.73 9.44
CA GLU A 268 -2.44 -0.32 8.12
C GLU A 268 -1.68 1.02 8.17
N CYS A 269 -0.64 1.15 7.37
CA CYS A 269 0.24 2.32 7.36
C CYS A 269 -0.46 3.70 7.24
N PRO A 270 -1.63 3.85 6.61
CA PRO A 270 -2.39 5.10 6.66
C PRO A 270 -2.87 5.53 8.05
N ASP A 271 -2.70 4.71 9.09
CA ASP A 271 -3.02 5.10 10.47
C ASP A 271 -2.38 6.45 10.83
N PRO A 272 -3.19 7.48 11.19
CA PRO A 272 -2.67 8.80 11.53
C PRO A 272 -1.77 8.79 12.77
N ASP A 273 -1.97 7.87 13.69
CA ASP A 273 -1.21 7.70 14.92
C ASP A 273 -0.10 6.65 14.81
N GLY A 274 0.08 6.06 13.62
CA GLY A 274 1.15 5.11 13.36
C GLY A 274 2.53 5.76 13.41
N GLU A 275 3.44 5.29 14.26
CA GLU A 275 4.76 5.89 14.49
C GLU A 275 5.93 5.00 14.10
N ALA A 276 5.77 3.69 14.15
CA ALA A 276 6.84 2.76 13.79
C ALA A 276 6.38 1.78 12.70
N ILE A 277 7.25 1.60 11.71
CA ILE A 277 7.04 0.71 10.55
C ILE A 277 8.10 -0.40 10.54
N TYR A 278 9.33 -0.07 10.93
CA TYR A 278 10.45 -1.00 10.95
C TYR A 278 10.79 -1.42 12.38
N PHE A 279 10.96 -2.72 12.57
CA PHE A 279 11.19 -3.33 13.88
C PHE A 279 12.42 -4.22 13.86
N SER A 280 13.13 -4.30 14.96
CA SER A 280 14.19 -5.27 15.17
C SER A 280 13.59 -6.69 15.23
N VAL A 281 14.37 -7.67 14.86
CA VAL A 281 14.02 -9.11 14.94
C VAL A 281 15.24 -9.89 15.39
N PRO A 282 15.07 -11.08 16.01
CA PRO A 282 16.20 -11.85 16.53
C PRO A 282 17.21 -12.27 15.47
N ASN A 283 16.74 -12.57 14.25
CA ASN A 283 17.58 -12.95 13.12
C ASN A 283 17.20 -12.13 11.87
N PRO A 284 17.77 -10.94 11.67
CA PRO A 284 17.44 -10.11 10.51
C PRO A 284 17.88 -10.71 9.16
N ASN A 285 18.73 -11.75 9.19
CA ASN A 285 19.21 -12.44 7.99
C ASN A 285 18.42 -13.72 7.68
N ALA A 286 17.31 -13.96 8.36
CA ALA A 286 16.46 -15.13 8.11
C ALA A 286 16.09 -15.20 6.61
N LYS A 287 16.10 -16.45 6.08
CA LYS A 287 15.90 -16.69 4.64
C LYS A 287 14.49 -16.39 4.18
N GLU A 288 13.51 -16.49 5.08
CA GLU A 288 12.11 -16.17 4.85
C GLU A 288 11.83 -14.67 4.71
N PHE A 289 12.76 -13.82 5.12
CA PHE A 289 12.61 -12.37 4.98
C PHE A 289 12.99 -11.93 3.57
N VAL A 290 12.09 -11.21 2.92
CA VAL A 290 12.28 -10.77 1.54
C VAL A 290 13.10 -9.48 1.47
N ALA A 291 13.86 -9.32 0.39
CA ALA A 291 14.52 -8.06 0.07
C ALA A 291 13.47 -7.01 -0.32
N ASP A 292 13.88 -5.73 -0.32
CA ASP A 292 13.02 -4.63 -0.75
C ASP A 292 12.55 -4.84 -2.20
N GLU A 293 11.24 -5.05 -2.35
CA GLU A 293 10.59 -5.32 -3.63
C GLU A 293 10.46 -4.07 -4.52
N LEU A 294 10.60 -2.87 -3.96
CA LEU A 294 10.43 -1.61 -4.68
C LEU A 294 11.65 -1.25 -5.53
N MET A 295 12.82 -1.74 -5.14
CA MET A 295 14.03 -1.52 -5.90
C MET A 295 14.25 -2.71 -6.83
N GLY A 296 14.26 -2.45 -8.14
CA GLY A 296 14.72 -3.45 -9.11
C GLY A 296 16.12 -3.94 -8.73
N HIS A 297 16.47 -5.15 -9.15
CA HIS A 297 17.84 -5.66 -9.09
C HIS A 297 18.74 -4.79 -10.00
N HIS A 298 18.99 -3.55 -9.62
CA HIS A 298 20.17 -2.85 -10.12
C HIS A 298 21.34 -3.42 -9.33
N GLU A 299 21.96 -4.45 -9.88
CA GLU A 299 23.32 -4.78 -9.54
C GLU A 299 24.11 -3.50 -9.69
N HIS A 300 24.56 -2.94 -8.58
CA HIS A 300 25.59 -1.94 -8.60
C HIS A 300 26.84 -2.62 -9.16
N LYS A 301 27.10 -2.37 -10.46
CA LYS A 301 28.43 -2.54 -11.03
C LYS A 301 29.36 -1.48 -10.46
#